data_065f93d91a577dd368d54af0fa31a485
#
_entry.id   065f93d91a577dd368d54af0fa31a485
#
_cell.length_a   1.000
_cell.length_b   1.000
_cell.length_c   1.000
_cell.angle_alpha   90.00
_cell.angle_beta   90.00
_cell.angle_gamma   90.00
#
_symmetry.space_group_name_H-M   'P 1'
#
loop_
_entity.id
_entity.type
_entity.pdbx_description
1 polymer ?
#
loop_
_entity_poly.entity_id
_entity_poly.type
_entity_poly.pdbx_seq_one_letter_code
_entity_poly.pdbx_strand_id
1 'polypeptide(L)'
;MDLHGNAALSWSGRRQLAGRVVDRGWTVAAAAEAAGVSVRCARKWVGRYRAGDRLLFDRSSAPLRVANRTDPDRVAVIVKLRRLRMTAAEIAETLQMPLSTVSGILTRVGLGRLGRLGLEPSLRYERSRPGELVHLDVKKLGRIVGGAGWRVRGGHQHYTPRRSDAAGVPRGTTGYEYVHIAIDDYSRLAYAEVLPDEKAKTAAGFLRRAVRFYRRYGINVEAVISDNGACYRARIHALACQRLKLRHLRTRPYRPQTNGKAERFIRTMLHGWAYGAIYRSSAERTAALDGWLWHYG
;
A
#
# COMPACT_ATOMS: atom_id res chain seq x y z
N MET A 1 1.86 2.47 -27.08
CA MET A 1 3.33 2.54 -27.30
C MET A 1 3.77 3.94 -26.98
N ASP A 2 4.64 4.08 -25.97
CA ASP A 2 5.02 5.40 -25.49
C ASP A 2 6.30 5.87 -26.16
N LEU A 3 6.41 7.19 -26.33
CA LEU A 3 7.63 7.83 -26.81
C LEU A 3 8.69 7.69 -25.71
N HIS A 4 9.93 7.34 -26.08
CA HIS A 4 11.02 7.27 -25.09
C HIS A 4 11.20 8.63 -24.42
N GLY A 5 11.34 8.66 -23.08
CA GLY A 5 11.40 9.90 -22.30
C GLY A 5 12.50 10.89 -22.74
N ASN A 6 13.60 10.39 -23.30
CA ASN A 6 14.72 11.19 -23.84
C ASN A 6 14.70 11.32 -25.37
N ALA A 7 13.54 11.12 -26.01
CA ALA A 7 13.46 11.26 -27.46
C ALA A 7 13.55 12.74 -27.89
N ALA A 8 14.55 13.10 -28.66
CA ALA A 8 14.73 14.46 -29.19
C ALA A 8 13.60 14.89 -30.17
N LEU A 9 12.91 13.93 -30.76
CA LEU A 9 11.81 14.19 -31.70
C LEU A 9 10.55 13.43 -31.32
N SER A 10 9.42 14.12 -31.36
CA SER A 10 8.10 13.50 -31.31
C SER A 10 7.84 12.65 -32.55
N TRP A 11 6.83 11.78 -32.55
CA TRP A 11 6.46 10.99 -33.74
C TRP A 11 6.10 11.86 -34.95
N SER A 12 5.42 12.97 -34.72
CA SER A 12 5.13 13.95 -35.80
C SER A 12 6.40 14.62 -36.28
N GLY A 13 7.32 14.99 -35.39
CA GLY A 13 8.62 15.58 -35.76
C GLY A 13 9.48 14.62 -36.59
N ARG A 14 9.48 13.30 -36.27
CA ARG A 14 10.17 12.28 -37.08
C ARG A 14 9.60 12.16 -38.47
N ARG A 15 8.26 12.13 -38.60
CA ARG A 15 7.58 12.09 -39.89
C ARG A 15 7.81 13.37 -40.72
N GLN A 16 7.75 14.53 -40.07
CA GLN A 16 8.00 15.80 -40.73
C GLN A 16 9.44 15.90 -41.25
N LEU A 17 10.44 15.50 -40.44
CA LEU A 17 11.83 15.44 -40.86
C LEU A 17 12.01 14.50 -42.04
N ALA A 18 11.48 13.27 -41.97
CA ALA A 18 11.61 12.30 -43.04
C ALA A 18 10.89 12.74 -44.33
N GLY A 19 9.67 13.29 -44.20
CA GLY A 19 8.91 13.82 -45.34
C GLY A 19 9.58 15.01 -46.04
N ARG A 20 10.28 15.89 -45.29
CA ARG A 20 11.09 16.96 -45.92
C ARG A 20 12.14 16.41 -46.88
N VAL A 21 12.78 15.30 -46.51
CA VAL A 21 13.82 14.67 -47.32
C VAL A 21 13.24 13.84 -48.47
N VAL A 22 12.25 12.97 -48.15
CA VAL A 22 11.74 11.98 -49.10
C VAL A 22 10.71 12.55 -50.05
N ASP A 23 9.81 13.40 -49.56
CA ASP A 23 8.66 13.89 -50.32
C ASP A 23 8.92 15.29 -50.88
N ARG A 24 9.81 16.11 -50.27
CA ARG A 24 10.09 17.50 -50.64
C ARG A 24 11.50 17.74 -51.14
N GLY A 25 12.35 16.70 -51.24
CA GLY A 25 13.68 16.77 -51.86
C GLY A 25 14.76 17.52 -51.04
N TRP A 26 14.52 17.76 -49.74
CA TRP A 26 15.53 18.41 -48.91
C TRP A 26 16.77 17.53 -48.74
N THR A 27 17.93 18.16 -48.53
CA THR A 27 19.11 17.41 -48.05
C THR A 27 18.91 16.93 -46.63
N VAL A 28 19.52 15.77 -46.31
CA VAL A 28 19.43 15.24 -44.93
C VAL A 28 20.05 16.19 -43.91
N ALA A 29 21.09 16.93 -44.31
CA ALA A 29 21.75 17.92 -43.44
C ALA A 29 20.80 19.09 -43.12
N ALA A 30 20.17 19.70 -44.15
CA ALA A 30 19.23 20.78 -43.93
C ALA A 30 18.00 20.36 -43.12
N ALA A 31 17.51 19.15 -43.34
CA ALA A 31 16.37 18.61 -42.53
C ALA A 31 16.77 18.31 -41.09
N ALA A 32 18.01 17.88 -40.84
CA ALA A 32 18.53 17.64 -39.49
C ALA A 32 18.69 18.95 -38.70
N GLU A 33 19.28 19.97 -39.36
CA GLU A 33 19.43 21.32 -38.80
C GLU A 33 18.08 21.94 -38.45
N ALA A 34 17.13 21.92 -39.36
CA ALA A 34 15.77 22.44 -39.15
C ALA A 34 14.96 21.69 -38.09
N ALA A 35 15.37 20.47 -37.75
CA ALA A 35 14.74 19.65 -36.68
C ALA A 35 15.56 19.66 -35.38
N GLY A 36 16.68 20.35 -35.28
CA GLY A 36 17.53 20.42 -34.09
C GLY A 36 18.15 19.07 -33.70
N VAL A 37 18.46 18.21 -34.70
CA VAL A 37 19.03 16.88 -34.45
C VAL A 37 20.29 16.63 -35.27
N SER A 38 21.07 15.64 -34.83
CA SER A 38 22.27 15.24 -35.59
C SER A 38 21.90 14.61 -36.94
N VAL A 39 22.77 14.77 -37.93
CA VAL A 39 22.63 14.15 -39.26
C VAL A 39 22.50 12.63 -39.16
N ARG A 40 23.17 12.00 -38.18
CA ARG A 40 23.03 10.57 -37.90
C ARG A 40 21.61 10.20 -37.46
N CYS A 41 21.01 11.02 -36.60
CA CYS A 41 19.62 10.85 -36.18
C CYS A 41 18.66 11.00 -37.36
N ALA A 42 18.85 12.03 -38.17
CA ALA A 42 18.05 12.26 -39.39
C ALA A 42 18.15 11.08 -40.39
N ARG A 43 19.36 10.60 -40.68
CA ARG A 43 19.57 9.42 -41.54
C ARG A 43 18.80 8.18 -41.04
N LYS A 44 18.80 7.93 -39.73
CA LYS A 44 18.04 6.83 -39.11
C LYS A 44 16.55 6.91 -39.47
N TRP A 45 15.94 8.08 -39.29
CA TRP A 45 14.50 8.24 -39.48
C TRP A 45 14.13 8.27 -40.98
N VAL A 46 14.94 8.93 -41.81
CA VAL A 46 14.77 8.96 -43.29
C VAL A 46 14.90 7.53 -43.84
N GLY A 47 15.89 6.74 -43.38
CA GLY A 47 16.07 5.38 -43.86
C GLY A 47 14.85 4.49 -43.51
N ARG A 48 14.33 4.61 -42.31
CA ARG A 48 13.11 3.87 -41.88
C ARG A 48 11.88 4.29 -42.69
N TYR A 49 11.72 5.59 -42.93
CA TYR A 49 10.61 6.13 -43.74
C TYR A 49 10.67 5.64 -45.18
N ARG A 50 11.86 5.61 -45.80
CA ARG A 50 12.10 5.05 -47.14
C ARG A 50 11.79 3.57 -47.22
N ALA A 51 12.07 2.83 -46.14
CA ALA A 51 11.75 1.39 -46.00
C ALA A 51 10.26 1.12 -45.71
N GLY A 52 9.38 2.12 -45.81
CA GLY A 52 7.93 1.96 -45.63
C GLY A 52 7.42 2.11 -44.20
N ASP A 53 8.29 2.32 -43.21
CA ASP A 53 7.86 2.53 -41.81
C ASP A 53 7.35 3.98 -41.65
N ARG A 54 6.07 4.16 -41.87
CA ARG A 54 5.41 5.48 -41.79
C ARG A 54 5.07 5.93 -40.37
N LEU A 55 5.04 5.01 -39.41
CA LEU A 55 4.70 5.31 -38.01
C LEU A 55 5.90 5.84 -37.23
N LEU A 56 7.10 5.36 -37.54
CA LEU A 56 8.37 5.75 -36.93
C LEU A 56 8.38 5.63 -35.40
N PHE A 57 7.67 4.64 -34.88
CA PHE A 57 7.66 4.34 -33.45
C PHE A 57 9.03 3.89 -32.95
N ASP A 58 9.27 4.07 -31.65
CA ASP A 58 10.49 3.54 -31.04
C ASP A 58 10.49 2.01 -31.12
N ARG A 59 11.62 1.44 -31.49
CA ARG A 59 11.84 0.00 -31.49
C ARG A 59 12.57 -0.36 -30.20
N SER A 60 12.32 -1.54 -29.68
CA SER A 60 13.07 -2.07 -28.53
C SER A 60 14.57 -2.01 -28.82
N SER A 61 15.33 -1.45 -27.88
CA SER A 61 16.80 -1.49 -27.90
C SER A 61 17.37 -2.75 -27.27
N ALA A 62 16.51 -3.63 -26.75
CA ALA A 62 16.93 -4.90 -26.19
C ALA A 62 17.60 -5.78 -27.27
N PRO A 63 18.74 -6.41 -26.99
CA PRO A 63 19.39 -7.29 -27.93
C PRO A 63 18.49 -8.51 -28.23
N LEU A 64 18.39 -8.89 -29.50
CA LEU A 64 17.63 -10.06 -29.92
C LEU A 64 18.21 -11.35 -29.33
N ARG A 65 19.52 -11.37 -29.11
CA ARG A 65 20.25 -12.48 -28.51
C ARG A 65 21.13 -11.97 -27.38
N VAL A 66 20.98 -12.56 -26.21
CA VAL A 66 21.83 -12.29 -25.03
C VAL A 66 22.79 -13.47 -24.90
N ALA A 67 24.08 -13.24 -25.19
CA ALA A 67 25.08 -14.30 -25.27
C ALA A 67 25.26 -15.13 -23.97
N ASN A 68 25.10 -14.48 -22.81
CA ASN A 68 25.23 -15.09 -21.48
C ASN A 68 23.89 -15.40 -20.82
N ARG A 69 22.82 -15.57 -21.60
CA ARG A 69 21.51 -15.95 -21.07
C ARG A 69 21.58 -17.37 -20.51
N THR A 70 21.12 -17.54 -19.27
CA THR A 70 21.02 -18.85 -18.66
C THR A 70 20.09 -19.74 -19.50
N ASP A 71 20.55 -20.96 -19.75
CA ASP A 71 19.82 -21.97 -20.52
C ASP A 71 18.42 -22.20 -19.95
N PRO A 72 17.37 -22.33 -20.81
CA PRO A 72 16.01 -22.58 -20.37
C PRO A 72 15.86 -23.82 -19.49
N ASP A 73 16.63 -24.89 -19.76
CA ASP A 73 16.56 -26.11 -18.95
C ASP A 73 17.11 -25.87 -17.55
N ARG A 74 18.19 -25.12 -17.42
CA ARG A 74 18.70 -24.68 -16.11
C ARG A 74 17.69 -23.81 -15.36
N VAL A 75 16.99 -22.92 -16.06
CA VAL A 75 15.91 -22.12 -15.47
C VAL A 75 14.79 -23.03 -14.96
N ALA A 76 14.40 -24.05 -15.73
CA ALA A 76 13.39 -25.02 -15.31
C ALA A 76 13.80 -25.80 -14.06
N VAL A 77 15.07 -26.21 -13.96
CA VAL A 77 15.62 -26.86 -12.76
C VAL A 77 15.54 -25.93 -11.54
N ILE A 78 15.97 -24.67 -11.68
CA ILE A 78 15.87 -23.64 -10.59
C ILE A 78 14.43 -23.52 -10.12
N VAL A 79 13.46 -23.46 -11.03
CA VAL A 79 12.03 -23.39 -10.71
C VAL A 79 11.55 -24.61 -9.94
N LYS A 80 11.95 -25.84 -10.39
CA LYS A 80 11.61 -27.09 -9.70
C LYS A 80 12.17 -27.12 -8.27
N LEU A 81 13.45 -26.81 -8.08
CA LEU A 81 14.09 -26.75 -6.76
C LEU A 81 13.42 -25.72 -5.86
N ARG A 82 13.06 -24.56 -6.41
CA ARG A 82 12.33 -23.53 -5.65
C ARG A 82 10.96 -24.01 -5.20
N ARG A 83 10.24 -24.77 -6.03
CA ARG A 83 8.94 -25.38 -5.68
C ARG A 83 9.07 -26.41 -4.57
N LEU A 84 10.22 -27.07 -4.44
CA LEU A 84 10.58 -27.92 -3.30
C LEU A 84 10.98 -27.12 -2.05
N ARG A 85 10.77 -25.78 -2.07
CA ARG A 85 11.00 -24.82 -0.98
C ARG A 85 12.49 -24.58 -0.66
N MET A 86 13.40 -24.91 -1.54
CA MET A 86 14.81 -24.55 -1.38
C MET A 86 14.99 -23.01 -1.45
N THR A 87 15.86 -22.49 -0.62
CA THR A 87 16.26 -21.07 -0.67
C THR A 87 17.08 -20.76 -1.92
N ALA A 88 17.22 -19.50 -2.29
CA ALA A 88 18.06 -19.11 -3.43
C ALA A 88 19.53 -19.48 -3.21
N ALA A 89 20.01 -19.45 -1.95
CA ALA A 89 21.36 -19.82 -1.59
C ALA A 89 21.59 -21.33 -1.77
N GLU A 90 20.72 -22.18 -1.26
CA GLU A 90 20.80 -23.63 -1.43
C GLU A 90 20.74 -24.04 -2.91
N ILE A 91 19.89 -23.40 -3.72
CA ILE A 91 19.82 -23.63 -5.16
C ILE A 91 21.11 -23.22 -5.86
N ALA A 92 21.67 -22.06 -5.48
CA ALA A 92 22.92 -21.55 -6.03
C ALA A 92 24.09 -22.50 -5.74
N GLU A 93 24.19 -23.01 -4.51
CA GLU A 93 25.17 -24.00 -4.09
C GLU A 93 24.98 -25.32 -4.84
N THR A 94 23.75 -25.86 -4.86
CA THR A 94 23.45 -27.14 -5.55
C THR A 94 23.79 -27.12 -7.04
N LEU A 95 23.55 -25.97 -7.71
CA LEU A 95 23.76 -25.86 -9.16
C LEU A 95 25.11 -25.20 -9.51
N GLN A 96 25.94 -24.91 -8.51
CA GLN A 96 27.22 -24.20 -8.65
C GLN A 96 27.07 -22.92 -9.49
N MET A 97 26.05 -22.14 -9.16
CA MET A 97 25.72 -20.88 -9.84
C MET A 97 25.85 -19.69 -8.90
N PRO A 98 26.19 -18.48 -9.41
CA PRO A 98 26.17 -17.29 -8.58
C PRO A 98 24.78 -17.04 -7.98
N LEU A 99 24.72 -16.73 -6.68
CA LEU A 99 23.47 -16.43 -5.96
C LEU A 99 22.68 -15.29 -6.62
N SER A 100 23.37 -14.26 -7.13
CA SER A 100 22.75 -13.15 -7.86
C SER A 100 22.02 -13.60 -9.12
N THR A 101 22.58 -14.56 -9.85
CA THR A 101 21.96 -15.15 -11.05
C THR A 101 20.70 -15.92 -10.69
N VAL A 102 20.77 -16.80 -9.69
CA VAL A 102 19.61 -17.58 -9.20
C VAL A 102 18.51 -16.65 -8.68
N SER A 103 18.85 -15.67 -7.85
CA SER A 103 17.91 -14.68 -7.31
C SER A 103 17.24 -13.86 -8.43
N GLY A 104 18.03 -13.43 -9.43
CA GLY A 104 17.50 -12.70 -10.58
C GLY A 104 16.54 -13.56 -11.43
N ILE A 105 16.85 -14.84 -11.63
CA ILE A 105 15.97 -15.78 -12.33
C ILE A 105 14.67 -15.97 -11.55
N LEU A 106 14.75 -16.27 -10.25
CA LEU A 106 13.59 -16.48 -9.40
C LEU A 106 12.68 -15.24 -9.37
N THR A 107 13.25 -14.04 -9.36
CA THR A 107 12.50 -12.78 -9.41
C THR A 107 11.76 -12.65 -10.74
N ARG A 108 12.42 -12.89 -11.87
CA ARG A 108 11.81 -12.82 -13.22
C ARG A 108 10.66 -13.81 -13.43
N VAL A 109 10.74 -15.00 -12.83
CA VAL A 109 9.69 -16.02 -12.90
C VAL A 109 8.64 -15.89 -11.77
N GLY A 110 8.67 -14.81 -10.97
CA GLY A 110 7.70 -14.57 -9.91
C GLY A 110 7.87 -15.40 -8.65
N LEU A 111 9.00 -16.13 -8.51
CA LEU A 111 9.28 -17.02 -7.38
C LEU A 111 10.34 -16.45 -6.39
N GLY A 112 10.60 -15.15 -6.43
CA GLY A 112 11.63 -14.49 -5.62
C GLY A 112 11.41 -14.62 -4.11
N ARG A 113 10.16 -14.70 -3.65
CA ARG A 113 9.81 -14.78 -2.22
C ARG A 113 9.33 -16.17 -1.84
N LEU A 114 10.14 -16.90 -1.07
CA LEU A 114 9.84 -18.27 -0.61
C LEU A 114 8.56 -18.33 0.24
N GLY A 115 8.32 -17.34 1.10
CA GLY A 115 7.13 -17.27 1.95
C GLY A 115 5.80 -17.14 1.21
N ARG A 116 5.83 -16.78 -0.09
CA ARG A 116 4.64 -16.68 -0.95
C ARG A 116 4.46 -17.87 -1.88
N LEU A 117 5.34 -18.86 -1.80
CA LEU A 117 5.26 -20.04 -2.64
C LEU A 117 4.05 -20.90 -2.26
N GLY A 118 3.17 -21.17 -3.22
CA GLY A 118 1.93 -21.92 -3.01
C GLY A 118 0.80 -21.14 -2.34
N LEU A 119 0.99 -19.85 -2.08
CA LEU A 119 -0.13 -18.98 -1.70
C LEU A 119 -0.81 -18.48 -2.97
N GLU A 120 -2.09 -18.72 -3.07
CA GLU A 120 -2.91 -18.03 -4.07
C GLU A 120 -2.78 -16.51 -3.90
N PRO A 121 -2.73 -15.73 -5.00
CA PRO A 121 -2.80 -14.28 -4.89
C PRO A 121 -4.02 -13.94 -4.04
N SER A 122 -3.85 -13.12 -3.03
CA SER A 122 -4.98 -12.66 -2.23
C SER A 122 -5.97 -11.97 -3.17
N LEU A 123 -7.12 -12.59 -3.36
CA LEU A 123 -8.20 -11.96 -4.09
C LEU A 123 -8.54 -10.65 -3.37
N ARG A 124 -8.25 -9.54 -4.02
CA ARG A 124 -8.75 -8.24 -3.60
C ARG A 124 -10.26 -8.28 -3.78
N TYR A 125 -10.99 -8.54 -2.71
CA TYR A 125 -12.42 -8.31 -2.73
C TYR A 125 -12.69 -6.88 -2.26
N GLU A 126 -13.48 -6.19 -2.99
CA GLU A 126 -14.00 -4.88 -2.64
C GLU A 126 -15.52 -4.96 -2.77
N ARG A 127 -16.23 -4.40 -1.80
CA ARG A 127 -17.67 -4.35 -1.86
C ARG A 127 -18.12 -3.42 -2.99
N SER A 128 -19.34 -3.61 -3.48
CA SER A 128 -19.82 -2.91 -4.68
C SER A 128 -20.47 -1.55 -4.36
N ARG A 129 -20.84 -1.32 -3.09
CA ARG A 129 -21.52 -0.09 -2.65
C ARG A 129 -21.23 0.25 -1.19
N PRO A 130 -21.38 1.55 -0.82
CA PRO A 130 -21.19 1.99 0.57
C PRO A 130 -22.18 1.30 1.51
N GLY A 131 -21.72 0.97 2.71
CA GLY A 131 -22.54 0.38 3.78
C GLY A 131 -22.71 -1.13 3.71
N GLU A 132 -22.36 -1.78 2.60
CA GLU A 132 -22.45 -3.24 2.47
C GLU A 132 -21.59 -3.96 3.52
N LEU A 133 -20.43 -3.39 3.87
CA LEU A 133 -19.55 -3.89 4.91
C LEU A 133 -18.75 -2.76 5.58
N VAL A 134 -18.82 -2.70 6.90
CA VAL A 134 -17.99 -1.77 7.71
C VAL A 134 -17.02 -2.58 8.57
N HIS A 135 -15.75 -2.24 8.50
CA HIS A 135 -14.69 -2.84 9.30
C HIS A 135 -14.62 -2.16 10.65
N LEU A 136 -14.60 -2.96 11.72
CA LEU A 136 -14.44 -2.50 13.10
C LEU A 136 -13.09 -2.94 13.65
N ASP A 137 -12.44 -2.06 14.40
CA ASP A 137 -11.20 -2.38 15.12
C ASP A 137 -11.02 -1.45 16.33
N VAL A 138 -10.12 -1.83 17.25
CA VAL A 138 -9.74 -1.02 18.39
C VAL A 138 -8.23 -0.92 18.48
N LYS A 139 -7.72 0.30 18.49
CA LYS A 139 -6.29 0.56 18.64
C LYS A 139 -5.95 1.14 20.00
N LYS A 140 -5.09 0.46 20.73
CA LYS A 140 -4.49 0.95 21.98
C LYS A 140 -3.43 2.00 21.71
N LEU A 141 -3.54 3.15 22.35
CA LEU A 141 -2.53 4.20 22.36
C LEU A 141 -2.08 4.50 23.78
N GLY A 142 -0.78 4.64 23.99
CA GLY A 142 -0.26 5.13 25.28
C GLY A 142 -0.79 6.53 25.57
N ARG A 143 -1.17 6.78 26.84
CA ARG A 143 -1.53 8.13 27.28
C ARG A 143 -0.32 9.05 27.25
N ILE A 144 -0.55 10.29 26.89
CA ILE A 144 0.47 11.33 26.92
C ILE A 144 0.41 12.00 28.29
N VAL A 145 1.46 11.80 29.06
CA VAL A 145 1.64 12.38 30.40
C VAL A 145 2.97 13.14 30.40
N GLY A 146 2.94 14.44 30.61
CA GLY A 146 4.17 15.26 30.70
C GLY A 146 4.86 15.54 29.36
N GLY A 147 4.10 15.55 28.25
CA GLY A 147 4.57 15.90 26.91
C GLY A 147 4.85 14.72 25.99
N ALA A 148 5.40 15.02 24.81
CA ALA A 148 5.61 14.05 23.74
C ALA A 148 6.50 12.87 24.17
N GLY A 149 6.03 11.65 23.90
CA GLY A 149 6.73 10.40 24.22
C GLY A 149 7.96 10.15 23.32
N TRP A 150 8.70 9.10 23.64
CA TRP A 150 9.94 8.70 22.95
C TRP A 150 9.80 8.54 21.41
N ARG A 151 8.62 8.12 20.94
CA ARG A 151 8.36 7.96 19.50
C ARG A 151 8.42 9.26 18.70
N VAL A 152 8.19 10.39 19.37
CA VAL A 152 8.22 11.72 18.76
C VAL A 152 9.58 12.40 18.99
N ARG A 153 10.20 12.18 20.15
CA ARG A 153 11.47 12.82 20.52
C ARG A 153 12.70 12.10 19.96
N GLY A 154 12.55 10.88 19.47
CA GLY A 154 13.69 10.04 19.10
C GLY A 154 14.55 9.70 20.32
N GLY A 155 14.66 8.44 20.70
CA GLY A 155 15.48 8.02 21.84
C GLY A 155 15.23 6.55 22.18
N HIS A 156 16.20 5.93 22.86
CA HIS A 156 16.10 4.53 23.26
C HIS A 156 15.05 4.32 24.36
N GLN A 157 14.42 3.15 24.38
CA GLN A 157 13.28 2.72 25.23
C GLN A 157 13.58 2.63 26.74
N HIS A 158 14.70 3.13 27.23
CA HIS A 158 15.07 2.99 28.64
C HIS A 158 14.44 4.05 29.58
N TYR A 159 13.25 4.59 29.21
CA TYR A 159 12.51 5.36 30.19
C TYR A 159 11.69 4.39 31.06
N THR A 160 12.28 3.95 32.15
CA THR A 160 11.54 3.48 33.32
C THR A 160 10.83 4.69 33.92
N PRO A 161 9.49 4.76 33.91
CA PRO A 161 8.81 5.85 34.59
C PRO A 161 9.22 5.79 36.07
N ARG A 162 9.83 6.85 36.56
CA ARG A 162 9.98 6.98 38.03
C ARG A 162 8.59 6.87 38.63
N ARG A 163 8.38 5.94 39.53
CA ARG A 163 7.09 5.70 40.19
C ARG A 163 6.57 6.92 40.95
N SER A 164 7.43 7.88 41.22
CA SER A 164 7.14 9.12 41.92
C SER A 164 7.93 10.27 41.30
N ASP A 165 7.46 11.50 41.41
CA ASP A 165 8.23 12.69 41.09
C ASP A 165 9.31 12.99 42.16
N ALA A 166 10.05 14.08 42.01
CA ALA A 166 11.09 14.48 42.95
C ALA A 166 10.55 14.80 44.36
N ALA A 167 9.25 15.02 44.49
CA ALA A 167 8.53 15.27 45.77
C ALA A 167 7.90 14.01 46.34
N GLY A 168 8.14 12.81 45.76
CA GLY A 168 7.57 11.54 46.24
C GLY A 168 6.11 11.33 45.86
N VAL A 169 5.50 12.20 45.07
CA VAL A 169 4.10 12.03 44.64
C VAL A 169 4.03 10.95 43.56
N PRO A 170 3.17 9.92 43.71
CA PRO A 170 3.00 8.86 42.70
C PRO A 170 2.61 9.51 41.36
N ARG A 171 3.47 9.40 40.37
CA ARG A 171 3.08 9.75 39.00
C ARG A 171 2.02 8.76 38.56
N GLY A 172 0.85 9.30 38.16
CA GLY A 172 -0.26 8.49 37.70
C GLY A 172 0.20 7.46 36.67
N THR A 173 -0.29 6.24 36.80
CA THR A 173 0.05 5.12 35.91
C THR A 173 -0.22 5.56 34.49
N THR A 174 0.82 5.54 33.66
CA THR A 174 0.73 5.76 32.22
C THR A 174 -0.18 4.67 31.67
N GLY A 175 -1.46 4.94 31.59
CA GLY A 175 -2.46 4.01 31.05
C GLY A 175 -2.55 4.10 29.53
N TYR A 176 -3.58 3.47 29.03
CA TYR A 176 -3.90 3.49 27.60
C TYR A 176 -5.20 4.26 27.32
N GLU A 177 -5.31 4.77 26.11
CA GLU A 177 -6.54 5.23 25.48
C GLU A 177 -6.86 4.25 24.34
N TYR A 178 -8.13 4.10 24.05
CA TYR A 178 -8.62 3.13 23.09
C TYR A 178 -9.31 3.85 21.95
N VAL A 179 -8.73 3.82 20.78
CA VAL A 179 -9.33 4.38 19.59
C VAL A 179 -10.19 3.31 18.94
N HIS A 180 -11.50 3.46 19.04
CA HIS A 180 -12.46 2.63 18.33
C HIS A 180 -12.64 3.16 16.92
N ILE A 181 -12.67 2.29 15.93
CA ILE A 181 -12.59 2.62 14.52
C ILE A 181 -13.66 1.86 13.76
N ALA A 182 -14.32 2.56 12.85
CA ALA A 182 -15.21 1.99 11.85
C ALA A 182 -14.84 2.57 10.48
N ILE A 183 -14.60 1.73 9.48
CA ILE A 183 -14.30 2.15 8.12
C ILE A 183 -15.13 1.39 7.12
N ASP A 184 -15.81 2.10 6.23
CA ASP A 184 -16.58 1.48 5.17
C ASP A 184 -15.69 0.84 4.10
N ASP A 185 -16.05 -0.38 3.68
CA ASP A 185 -15.25 -1.16 2.75
C ASP A 185 -15.13 -0.53 1.37
N TYR A 186 -16.19 0.11 0.89
CA TYR A 186 -16.26 0.71 -0.44
C TYR A 186 -15.78 2.16 -0.46
N SER A 187 -16.46 3.05 0.28
CA SER A 187 -16.21 4.48 0.25
C SER A 187 -14.93 4.91 0.97
N ARG A 188 -14.41 4.08 1.89
CA ARG A 188 -13.32 4.39 2.82
C ARG A 188 -13.68 5.47 3.85
N LEU A 189 -14.91 5.94 3.86
CA LEU A 189 -15.37 6.85 4.90
C LEU A 189 -15.12 6.23 6.27
N ALA A 190 -14.42 6.95 7.12
CA ALA A 190 -13.98 6.47 8.42
C ALA A 190 -14.64 7.25 9.55
N TYR A 191 -14.97 6.54 10.62
CA TYR A 191 -15.41 7.09 11.89
C TYR A 191 -14.55 6.54 13.01
N ALA A 192 -14.06 7.40 13.89
CA ALA A 192 -13.25 6.97 15.03
C ALA A 192 -13.55 7.79 16.27
N GLU A 193 -13.41 7.17 17.43
CA GLU A 193 -13.54 7.82 18.74
C GLU A 193 -12.45 7.33 19.70
N VAL A 194 -11.93 8.24 20.51
CA VAL A 194 -11.07 7.89 21.64
C VAL A 194 -11.97 7.62 22.85
N LEU A 195 -11.95 6.37 23.34
CA LEU A 195 -12.81 5.90 24.42
C LEU A 195 -11.97 5.35 25.60
N PRO A 196 -12.54 5.25 26.79
CA PRO A 196 -11.78 4.90 28.00
C PRO A 196 -11.30 3.46 28.05
N ASP A 197 -11.97 2.55 27.34
CA ASP A 197 -11.68 1.13 27.36
C ASP A 197 -12.13 0.41 26.07
N GLU A 198 -11.77 -0.86 25.95
CA GLU A 198 -12.20 -1.78 24.89
C GLU A 198 -13.28 -2.78 25.36
N LYS A 199 -14.06 -2.43 26.41
CA LYS A 199 -15.08 -3.33 26.94
C LYS A 199 -16.27 -3.47 25.98
N ALA A 200 -16.98 -4.58 26.10
CA ALA A 200 -18.12 -4.89 25.24
C ALA A 200 -19.23 -3.82 25.25
N LYS A 201 -19.51 -3.20 26.40
CA LYS A 201 -20.47 -2.12 26.53
C LYS A 201 -20.04 -0.88 25.75
N THR A 202 -18.75 -0.56 25.84
CA THR A 202 -18.14 0.58 25.13
C THR A 202 -18.14 0.35 23.62
N ALA A 203 -17.73 -0.85 23.18
CA ALA A 203 -17.75 -1.23 21.75
C ALA A 203 -19.18 -1.23 21.17
N ALA A 204 -20.17 -1.73 21.91
CA ALA A 204 -21.58 -1.69 21.50
C ALA A 204 -22.13 -0.25 21.42
N GLY A 205 -21.71 0.61 22.34
CA GLY A 205 -22.02 2.06 22.30
C GLY A 205 -21.42 2.75 21.09
N PHE A 206 -20.14 2.48 20.83
CA PHE A 206 -19.43 2.96 19.64
C PHE A 206 -20.14 2.52 18.34
N LEU A 207 -20.48 1.23 18.21
CA LEU A 207 -21.17 0.70 17.03
C LEU A 207 -22.46 1.48 16.73
N ARG A 208 -23.26 1.79 17.75
CA ARG A 208 -24.51 2.57 17.57
C ARG A 208 -24.24 3.97 17.05
N ARG A 209 -23.19 4.63 17.54
CA ARG A 209 -22.80 5.97 17.07
C ARG A 209 -22.23 5.93 15.67
N ALA A 210 -21.39 4.93 15.34
CA ALA A 210 -20.86 4.71 14.01
C ALA A 210 -21.98 4.51 12.97
N VAL A 211 -22.98 3.66 13.25
CA VAL A 211 -24.13 3.47 12.35
C VAL A 211 -24.92 4.76 12.16
N ARG A 212 -25.10 5.54 13.24
CA ARG A 212 -25.75 6.87 13.14
C ARG A 212 -24.93 7.84 12.30
N PHE A 213 -23.61 7.82 12.42
CA PHE A 213 -22.71 8.62 11.60
C PHE A 213 -22.89 8.28 10.11
N TYR A 214 -22.79 7.01 9.72
CA TYR A 214 -22.96 6.59 8.33
C TYR A 214 -24.33 6.99 7.76
N ARG A 215 -25.40 6.87 8.54
CA ARG A 215 -26.73 7.29 8.12
C ARG A 215 -26.83 8.78 7.78
N ARG A 216 -26.06 9.66 8.44
CA ARG A 216 -26.00 11.10 8.12
C ARG A 216 -25.42 11.35 6.73
N TYR A 217 -24.58 10.44 6.24
CA TYR A 217 -24.02 10.47 4.88
C TYR A 217 -24.84 9.64 3.87
N GLY A 218 -26.07 9.25 4.21
CA GLY A 218 -26.91 8.44 3.34
C GLY A 218 -26.49 6.97 3.21
N ILE A 219 -25.50 6.53 4.02
CA ILE A 219 -24.97 5.17 3.98
C ILE A 219 -25.74 4.28 4.96
N ASN A 220 -26.43 3.28 4.43
CA ASN A 220 -27.13 2.28 5.23
C ASN A 220 -26.20 1.07 5.47
N VAL A 221 -25.77 0.87 6.71
CA VAL A 221 -24.87 -0.24 7.08
C VAL A 221 -25.66 -1.55 7.14
N GLU A 222 -25.19 -2.59 6.44
CA GLU A 222 -25.80 -3.91 6.37
C GLU A 222 -25.02 -4.97 7.17
N ALA A 223 -23.71 -4.89 7.13
CA ALA A 223 -22.85 -5.82 7.82
C ALA A 223 -21.65 -5.11 8.46
N VAL A 224 -21.16 -5.69 9.54
CA VAL A 224 -19.90 -5.29 10.16
C VAL A 224 -18.97 -6.49 10.26
N ILE A 225 -17.67 -6.23 10.11
CA ILE A 225 -16.63 -7.23 10.31
C ILE A 225 -15.66 -6.76 11.40
N SER A 226 -15.31 -7.66 12.31
CA SER A 226 -14.33 -7.42 13.37
C SER A 226 -13.36 -8.58 13.48
N ASP A 227 -12.29 -8.38 14.23
CA ASP A 227 -11.48 -9.48 14.73
C ASP A 227 -12.24 -10.34 15.77
N ASN A 228 -11.54 -11.31 16.38
CA ASN A 228 -12.08 -12.16 17.44
C ASN A 228 -11.88 -11.57 18.86
N GLY A 229 -11.69 -10.27 18.99
CA GLY A 229 -11.54 -9.58 20.26
C GLY A 229 -12.70 -9.88 21.24
N ALA A 230 -12.40 -9.93 22.55
CA ALA A 230 -13.39 -10.28 23.57
C ALA A 230 -14.61 -9.36 23.56
N CYS A 231 -14.43 -8.07 23.27
CA CYS A 231 -15.51 -7.08 23.17
C CYS A 231 -16.52 -7.40 22.06
N TYR A 232 -16.06 -7.92 20.94
CA TYR A 232 -16.90 -8.27 19.78
C TYR A 232 -17.56 -9.65 19.93
N ARG A 233 -16.99 -10.55 20.75
CA ARG A 233 -17.55 -11.87 21.05
C ARG A 233 -18.66 -11.81 22.10
N ALA A 234 -18.73 -10.74 22.84
CA ALA A 234 -19.65 -10.59 23.97
C ALA A 234 -21.12 -10.51 23.51
N ARG A 235 -22.03 -11.09 24.31
CA ARG A 235 -23.47 -11.07 24.08
C ARG A 235 -24.04 -9.66 23.87
N ILE A 236 -23.49 -8.68 24.61
CA ILE A 236 -23.95 -7.28 24.53
C ILE A 236 -23.66 -6.66 23.14
N HIS A 237 -22.56 -7.03 22.50
CA HIS A 237 -22.24 -6.61 21.15
C HIS A 237 -23.15 -7.30 20.12
N ALA A 238 -23.40 -8.60 20.28
CA ALA A 238 -24.34 -9.35 19.44
C ALA A 238 -25.75 -8.78 19.50
N LEU A 239 -26.25 -8.43 20.68
CA LEU A 239 -27.54 -7.75 20.87
C LEU A 239 -27.56 -6.35 20.21
N ALA A 240 -26.47 -5.63 20.24
CA ALA A 240 -26.38 -4.34 19.55
C ALA A 240 -26.48 -4.52 18.01
N CYS A 241 -25.77 -5.50 17.44
CA CYS A 241 -25.88 -5.85 16.03
C CYS A 241 -27.31 -6.26 15.65
N GLN A 242 -27.95 -7.11 16.45
CA GLN A 242 -29.31 -7.56 16.20
C GLN A 242 -30.32 -6.39 16.20
N ARG A 243 -30.24 -5.50 17.21
CA ARG A 243 -31.11 -4.30 17.31
C ARG A 243 -30.92 -3.33 16.14
N LEU A 244 -29.71 -3.25 15.61
CA LEU A 244 -29.36 -2.44 14.44
C LEU A 244 -29.63 -3.15 13.11
N LYS A 245 -30.10 -4.41 13.14
CA LYS A 245 -30.32 -5.28 11.97
C LYS A 245 -29.06 -5.49 11.14
N LEU A 246 -27.89 -5.60 11.79
CA LEU A 246 -26.59 -5.79 11.16
C LEU A 246 -26.17 -7.27 11.18
N ARG A 247 -25.63 -7.74 10.08
CA ARG A 247 -24.87 -9.01 10.07
C ARG A 247 -23.50 -8.79 10.67
N HIS A 248 -23.15 -9.55 11.70
CA HIS A 248 -21.80 -9.50 12.27
C HIS A 248 -20.94 -10.64 11.73
N LEU A 249 -19.90 -10.29 10.97
CA LEU A 249 -18.90 -11.19 10.46
C LEU A 249 -17.66 -11.12 11.34
N ARG A 250 -16.97 -12.25 11.56
CA ARG A 250 -15.71 -12.30 12.29
C ARG A 250 -14.62 -12.84 11.38
N THR A 251 -13.41 -12.31 11.52
CA THR A 251 -12.25 -12.84 10.78
C THR A 251 -12.01 -14.29 11.14
N ARG A 252 -11.66 -15.12 10.15
CA ARG A 252 -11.26 -16.51 10.41
C ARG A 252 -9.93 -16.52 11.18
N PRO A 253 -9.75 -17.45 12.15
CA PRO A 253 -8.46 -17.63 12.80
C PRO A 253 -7.34 -17.76 11.75
N TYR A 254 -6.19 -17.15 12.02
CA TYR A 254 -5.00 -17.17 11.15
C TYR A 254 -5.18 -16.56 9.75
N ARG A 255 -6.29 -15.83 9.48
CA ARG A 255 -6.47 -15.05 8.24
C ARG A 255 -6.78 -13.57 8.57
N PRO A 256 -5.82 -12.81 9.12
CA PRO A 256 -6.01 -11.40 9.48
C PRO A 256 -6.27 -10.52 8.25
N GLN A 257 -5.91 -10.98 7.06
CA GLN A 257 -6.10 -10.24 5.79
C GLN A 257 -7.54 -9.79 5.53
N THR A 258 -8.54 -10.41 6.16
CA THR A 258 -9.95 -10.03 6.03
C THR A 258 -10.28 -8.69 6.71
N ASN A 259 -9.46 -8.20 7.67
CA ASN A 259 -9.61 -6.88 8.29
C ASN A 259 -8.54 -5.87 7.81
N GLY A 260 -7.87 -6.16 6.70
CA GLY A 260 -6.75 -5.37 6.18
C GLY A 260 -7.07 -3.90 5.88
N LYS A 261 -8.36 -3.55 5.69
CA LYS A 261 -8.78 -2.15 5.48
C LYS A 261 -8.73 -1.35 6.78
N ALA A 262 -9.20 -1.92 7.88
CA ALA A 262 -9.06 -1.32 9.21
C ALA A 262 -7.58 -1.21 9.62
N GLU A 263 -6.79 -2.26 9.39
CA GLU A 263 -5.35 -2.26 9.68
C GLU A 263 -4.61 -1.16 8.88
N ARG A 264 -4.94 -1.00 7.59
CA ARG A 264 -4.36 0.05 6.76
C ARG A 264 -4.79 1.44 7.23
N PHE A 265 -6.06 1.63 7.55
CA PHE A 265 -6.55 2.89 8.13
C PHE A 265 -5.83 3.21 9.44
N ILE A 266 -5.70 2.25 10.35
CA ILE A 266 -4.95 2.42 11.60
C ILE A 266 -3.53 2.88 11.35
N ARG A 267 -2.83 2.27 10.39
CA ARG A 267 -1.47 2.69 10.03
C ARG A 267 -1.44 4.15 9.58
N THR A 268 -2.35 4.57 8.71
CA THR A 268 -2.46 5.96 8.24
C THR A 268 -2.79 6.90 9.40
N MET A 269 -3.74 6.53 10.25
CA MET A 269 -4.14 7.28 11.43
C MET A 269 -2.98 7.45 12.44
N LEU A 270 -2.20 6.40 12.66
CA LEU A 270 -1.03 6.48 13.54
C LEU A 270 0.02 7.47 13.03
N HIS A 271 0.30 7.46 11.73
CA HIS A 271 1.29 8.35 11.13
C HIS A 271 0.78 9.79 10.95
N GLY A 272 -0.47 9.95 10.54
CA GLY A 272 -1.02 11.26 10.20
C GLY A 272 -1.63 12.02 11.39
N TRP A 273 -2.10 11.27 12.42
CA TRP A 273 -2.71 11.87 13.59
C TRP A 273 -1.98 11.53 14.89
N ALA A 274 -1.99 10.25 15.32
CA ALA A 274 -1.57 9.89 16.68
C ALA A 274 -0.11 10.26 16.99
N TYR A 275 0.76 10.21 15.97
CA TYR A 275 2.19 10.53 16.03
C TYR A 275 2.63 11.55 14.96
N GLY A 276 1.69 12.10 14.20
CA GLY A 276 1.97 13.09 13.14
C GLY A 276 2.27 14.48 13.66
N ALA A 277 1.91 14.76 14.94
CA ALA A 277 2.18 16.02 15.61
C ALA A 277 2.69 15.80 17.03
N ILE A 278 3.30 16.84 17.61
CA ILE A 278 3.77 16.83 19.00
C ILE A 278 2.63 17.31 19.88
N TYR A 279 1.93 16.39 20.56
CA TYR A 279 0.88 16.72 21.50
C TYR A 279 1.44 16.85 22.92
N ARG A 280 0.95 17.84 23.66
CA ARG A 280 1.31 18.08 25.07
C ARG A 280 0.55 17.16 26.02
N SER A 281 -0.66 16.72 25.62
CA SER A 281 -1.54 15.86 26.41
C SER A 281 -2.38 14.94 25.52
N SER A 282 -2.93 13.89 26.13
CA SER A 282 -3.92 13.02 25.49
C SER A 282 -5.19 13.77 25.07
N ALA A 283 -5.62 14.76 25.84
CA ALA A 283 -6.79 15.57 25.49
C ALA A 283 -6.56 16.39 24.20
N GLU A 284 -5.38 16.99 24.06
CA GLU A 284 -5.00 17.73 22.84
C GLU A 284 -4.97 16.77 21.62
N ARG A 285 -4.39 15.59 21.77
CA ARG A 285 -4.40 14.58 20.70
C ARG A 285 -5.83 14.18 20.32
N THR A 286 -6.69 13.95 21.30
CA THR A 286 -8.08 13.57 21.07
C THR A 286 -8.85 14.70 20.36
N ALA A 287 -8.66 15.95 20.76
CA ALA A 287 -9.30 17.11 20.12
C ALA A 287 -8.92 17.28 18.64
N ALA A 288 -7.71 16.87 18.25
CA ALA A 288 -7.25 16.92 16.87
C ALA A 288 -7.81 15.80 15.97
N LEU A 289 -8.50 14.79 16.53
CA LEU A 289 -8.95 13.61 15.78
C LEU A 289 -9.99 13.97 14.71
N ASP A 290 -11.00 14.77 15.08
CA ASP A 290 -12.09 15.09 14.16
C ASP A 290 -11.62 15.90 12.95
N GLY A 291 -10.73 16.88 13.16
CA GLY A 291 -10.12 17.63 12.07
C GLY A 291 -9.28 16.75 11.13
N TRP A 292 -8.56 15.79 11.70
CA TRP A 292 -7.80 14.84 10.89
C TRP A 292 -8.71 13.89 10.09
N LEU A 293 -9.78 13.37 10.71
CA LEU A 293 -10.77 12.52 10.04
C LEU A 293 -11.43 13.24 8.87
N TRP A 294 -11.73 14.53 9.03
CA TRP A 294 -12.33 15.34 7.96
C TRP A 294 -11.41 15.50 6.75
N HIS A 295 -10.09 15.55 6.95
CA HIS A 295 -9.11 15.60 5.86
C HIS A 295 -8.81 14.23 5.25
N TYR A 296 -9.09 13.16 5.98
CA TYR A 296 -8.87 11.78 5.49
C TYR A 296 -9.95 11.32 4.50
N GLY A 297 -11.23 11.69 4.70
CA GLY A 297 -12.40 11.35 3.88
C GLY A 297 -12.74 12.39 2.88
#